data_52a4d886dd3ed37438077ecbc13166fd
#
_entry.id   52a4d886dd3ed37438077ecbc13166fd
#
_cell.length_a   1.000
_cell.length_b   1.000
_cell.length_c   1.000
_cell.angle_alpha   90.00
_cell.angle_beta   90.00
_cell.angle_gamma   90.00
#
_symmetry.space_group_name_H-M   'P 1'
#
loop_
_entity.id
_entity.type
_entity.pdbx_description
1 polymer ?
#
loop_
_entity_poly.entity_id
_entity_poly.type
_entity_poly.pdbx_seq_one_letter_code
_entity_poly.pdbx_strand_id
1 'polypeptide(L)'
;DKTSGRLVPFKLRRAQLKLVRILLCDLFTGKPVRIVLLKARQWGGSTVVQMFMAWIQLFHRSGWNSVIVADVEDQARTIRAMYSRMARRHPVEICSVQFCNFEGSSKNKMLVDRDCVVSIGSMQKPDSLRSGDMKMAHLSEVGLWKKTKERKPEDVIQTILGSVPREPFTVVVLESTAKGIGNFFHDTWCEAVDGRSAYTPLFVAWYEIDIYYKPFVSERQKTEFVHSMTRDELARFHAGATLEGLNWYREKRREYSTDWQMCSEF
;
A
#
# COMPACT_ATOMS: atom_id res chain seq x y z
N ASP A 1 11.97 11.55 4.96
CA ASP A 1 12.42 10.68 6.04
C ASP A 1 11.66 11.02 7.32
N LYS A 2 11.03 10.01 7.93
CA LYS A 2 10.25 10.20 9.17
C LYS A 2 11.13 10.53 10.39
N THR A 3 12.32 10.02 10.42
CA THR A 3 13.23 10.16 11.57
C THR A 3 13.86 11.54 11.61
N SER A 4 14.29 12.05 10.45
CA SER A 4 14.99 13.34 10.37
C SER A 4 14.08 14.51 9.98
N GLY A 5 12.84 14.27 9.59
CA GLY A 5 11.94 15.27 9.02
C GLY A 5 12.40 15.85 7.68
N ARG A 6 13.57 15.44 7.18
CA ARG A 6 14.18 15.98 5.96
C ARG A 6 13.68 15.25 4.71
N LEU A 7 13.68 15.96 3.61
CA LEU A 7 13.47 15.38 2.30
C LEU A 7 14.76 14.69 1.86
N VAL A 8 14.63 13.42 1.53
CA VAL A 8 15.73 12.59 1.02
C VAL A 8 15.32 11.98 -0.31
N PRO A 9 16.27 11.69 -1.21
CA PRO A 9 15.99 10.92 -2.42
C PRO A 9 15.30 9.60 -2.06
N PHE A 10 14.24 9.27 -2.79
CA PHE A 10 13.53 8.02 -2.57
C PHE A 10 14.32 6.87 -3.17
N LYS A 11 14.79 5.98 -2.31
CA LYS A 11 15.45 4.73 -2.73
C LYS A 11 14.56 3.55 -2.36
N LEU A 12 14.29 2.69 -3.33
CA LEU A 12 13.51 1.47 -3.12
C LEU A 12 14.26 0.54 -2.15
N ARG A 13 13.54 0.05 -1.16
CA ARG A 13 13.99 -0.95 -0.19
C ARG A 13 13.57 -2.35 -0.63
N ARG A 14 14.12 -3.40 -0.02
CA ARG A 14 13.88 -4.82 -0.35
C ARG A 14 12.40 -5.14 -0.52
N ALA A 15 11.57 -4.84 0.49
CA ALA A 15 10.13 -5.08 0.45
C ALA A 15 9.43 -4.31 -0.68
N GLN A 16 9.84 -3.07 -0.94
CA GLN A 16 9.28 -2.25 -2.01
C GLN A 16 9.66 -2.77 -3.40
N LEU A 17 10.87 -3.29 -3.57
CA LEU A 17 11.29 -3.95 -4.82
C LEU A 17 10.43 -5.18 -5.14
N LYS A 18 9.98 -5.92 -4.12
CA LYS A 18 9.07 -7.06 -4.28
C LYS A 18 7.74 -6.61 -4.92
N LEU A 19 7.16 -5.50 -4.43
CA LEU A 19 5.95 -4.90 -5.00
C LEU A 19 6.20 -4.38 -6.42
N VAL A 20 7.26 -3.61 -6.63
CA VAL A 20 7.61 -3.03 -7.95
C VAL A 20 7.79 -4.12 -9.01
N ARG A 21 8.41 -5.25 -8.67
CA ARG A 21 8.55 -6.38 -9.59
C ARG A 21 7.21 -6.91 -10.09
N ILE A 22 6.24 -7.09 -9.21
CA ILE A 22 4.89 -7.56 -9.59
C ILE A 22 4.21 -6.51 -10.47
N LEU A 23 4.22 -5.24 -10.05
CA LEU A 23 3.63 -4.12 -10.80
C LEU A 23 4.17 -4.04 -12.24
N LEU A 24 5.49 -4.13 -12.38
CA LEU A 24 6.15 -4.07 -13.70
C LEU A 24 5.95 -5.35 -14.51
N CYS A 25 5.94 -6.52 -13.87
CA CYS A 25 5.70 -7.78 -14.56
C CYS A 25 4.32 -7.78 -15.24
N ASP A 26 3.26 -7.43 -14.52
CA ASP A 26 1.92 -7.35 -15.08
C ASP A 26 1.85 -6.30 -16.20
N LEU A 27 2.44 -5.11 -15.97
CA LEU A 27 2.46 -4.05 -16.96
C LEU A 27 3.15 -4.47 -18.27
N PHE A 28 4.36 -5.03 -18.20
CA PHE A 28 5.14 -5.42 -19.36
C PHE A 28 4.62 -6.66 -20.07
N THR A 29 3.83 -7.49 -19.38
CA THR A 29 3.12 -8.62 -19.99
C THR A 29 1.74 -8.23 -20.55
N GLY A 30 1.40 -6.93 -20.53
CA GLY A 30 0.14 -6.42 -21.06
C GLY A 30 -1.08 -6.80 -20.23
N LYS A 31 -0.90 -7.15 -18.95
CA LYS A 31 -1.98 -7.53 -18.05
C LYS A 31 -2.47 -6.31 -17.24
N PRO A 32 -3.77 -6.28 -16.88
CA PRO A 32 -4.25 -5.35 -15.88
C PRO A 32 -3.65 -5.68 -14.51
N VAL A 33 -3.12 -4.68 -13.82
CA VAL A 33 -2.56 -4.86 -12.47
C VAL A 33 -3.68 -5.01 -11.46
N ARG A 34 -3.74 -6.14 -10.77
CA ARG A 34 -4.72 -6.42 -9.71
C ARG A 34 -3.98 -7.07 -8.54
N ILE A 35 -3.81 -6.34 -7.45
CA ILE A 35 -3.02 -6.80 -6.31
C ILE A 35 -3.86 -6.73 -5.04
N VAL A 36 -3.82 -7.81 -4.25
CA VAL A 36 -4.21 -7.80 -2.85
C VAL A 36 -2.94 -7.90 -1.99
N LEU A 37 -2.69 -6.88 -1.18
CA LEU A 37 -1.43 -6.67 -0.46
C LEU A 37 -1.66 -6.76 1.05
N LEU A 38 -1.29 -7.88 1.63
CA LEU A 38 -1.22 -8.06 3.08
C LEU A 38 0.18 -7.66 3.57
N LYS A 39 0.24 -6.72 4.50
CA LYS A 39 1.51 -6.08 4.85
C LYS A 39 1.61 -5.70 6.33
N ALA A 40 2.80 -5.66 6.87
CA ALA A 40 3.09 -4.94 8.09
C ALA A 40 3.06 -3.42 7.88
N ARG A 41 3.02 -2.65 8.96
CA ARG A 41 2.89 -1.18 8.91
C ARG A 41 4.18 -0.49 8.42
N GLN A 42 4.05 0.74 7.97
CA GLN A 42 5.13 1.75 7.79
C GLN A 42 6.28 1.39 6.83
N TRP A 43 6.13 0.45 5.94
CA TRP A 43 7.17 0.07 4.97
C TRP A 43 7.21 0.96 3.71
N GLY A 44 6.26 1.88 3.59
CA GLY A 44 6.16 2.81 2.47
C GLY A 44 5.50 2.24 1.21
N GLY A 45 4.69 1.20 1.33
CA GLY A 45 3.98 0.57 0.21
C GLY A 45 3.03 1.52 -0.50
N SER A 46 2.17 2.23 0.24
CA SER A 46 1.26 3.22 -0.34
C SER A 46 2.01 4.31 -1.14
N THR A 47 3.24 4.67 -0.70
CA THR A 47 4.10 5.59 -1.48
C THR A 47 4.50 4.97 -2.81
N VAL A 48 4.89 3.69 -2.83
CA VAL A 48 5.27 2.98 -4.07
C VAL A 48 4.08 2.87 -5.02
N VAL A 49 2.89 2.52 -4.51
CA VAL A 49 1.66 2.45 -5.32
C VAL A 49 1.38 3.81 -5.96
N GLN A 50 1.45 4.90 -5.19
CA GLN A 50 1.22 6.25 -5.71
C GLN A 50 2.31 6.69 -6.71
N MET A 51 3.58 6.30 -6.51
CA MET A 51 4.64 6.54 -7.48
C MET A 51 4.38 5.81 -8.80
N PHE A 52 3.95 4.56 -8.73
CA PHE A 52 3.63 3.77 -9.91
C PHE A 52 2.46 4.35 -10.70
N MET A 53 1.38 4.76 -10.01
CA MET A 53 0.24 5.41 -10.64
C MET A 53 0.64 6.76 -11.28
N ALA A 54 1.42 7.57 -10.56
CA ALA A 54 1.95 8.84 -11.09
C ALA A 54 2.84 8.61 -12.32
N TRP A 55 3.69 7.60 -12.30
CA TRP A 55 4.56 7.25 -13.41
C TRP A 55 3.76 6.88 -14.67
N ILE A 56 2.67 6.11 -14.53
CA ILE A 56 1.77 5.80 -15.65
C ILE A 56 1.15 7.09 -16.22
N GLN A 57 0.63 7.95 -15.36
CA GLN A 57 -0.04 9.19 -15.76
C GLN A 57 0.92 10.20 -16.39
N LEU A 58 2.12 10.34 -15.84
CA LEU A 58 3.11 11.29 -16.33
C LEU A 58 3.71 10.87 -17.69
N PHE A 59 3.98 9.57 -17.86
CA PHE A 59 4.85 9.13 -18.97
C PHE A 59 4.16 8.22 -19.99
N HIS A 60 3.09 7.51 -19.61
CA HIS A 60 2.55 6.44 -20.45
C HIS A 60 1.13 6.69 -20.97
N ARG A 61 0.25 7.30 -20.15
CA ARG A 61 -1.17 7.44 -20.48
C ARG A 61 -1.71 8.82 -20.15
N SER A 62 -2.47 9.40 -21.07
CA SER A 62 -3.29 10.61 -20.83
C SER A 62 -4.76 10.21 -20.64
N GLY A 63 -5.56 11.04 -19.95
CA GLY A 63 -6.95 10.70 -19.60
C GLY A 63 -7.05 9.52 -18.60
N TRP A 64 -5.97 9.19 -17.91
CA TRP A 64 -5.90 8.01 -17.03
C TRP A 64 -6.23 8.40 -15.59
N ASN A 65 -7.52 8.53 -15.27
CA ASN A 65 -7.98 8.96 -13.96
C ASN A 65 -7.72 7.93 -12.87
N SER A 66 -7.46 8.40 -11.67
CA SER A 66 -7.19 7.54 -10.52
C SER A 66 -7.98 7.96 -9.29
N VAL A 67 -8.33 6.97 -8.45
CA VAL A 67 -8.99 7.19 -7.17
C VAL A 67 -8.21 6.56 -6.03
N ILE A 68 -8.15 7.27 -4.91
CA ILE A 68 -7.59 6.81 -3.64
C ILE A 68 -8.74 6.70 -2.65
N VAL A 69 -8.96 5.51 -2.12
CA VAL A 69 -10.07 5.25 -1.18
C VAL A 69 -9.50 4.71 0.13
N ALA A 70 -10.01 5.24 1.23
CA ALA A 70 -9.69 4.77 2.58
C ALA A 70 -10.97 4.68 3.43
N ASP A 71 -10.86 4.23 4.67
CA ASP A 71 -12.00 4.21 5.58
C ASP A 71 -12.59 5.61 5.78
N VAL A 72 -11.71 6.57 6.05
CA VAL A 72 -12.07 8.00 6.19
C VAL A 72 -11.36 8.88 5.16
N GLU A 73 -11.99 9.99 4.79
CA GLU A 73 -11.47 10.91 3.76
C GLU A 73 -10.08 11.46 4.10
N ASP A 74 -9.78 11.75 5.37
CA ASP A 74 -8.49 12.29 5.78
C ASP A 74 -7.32 11.32 5.55
N GLN A 75 -7.56 10.02 5.67
CA GLN A 75 -6.56 9.01 5.33
C GLN A 75 -6.30 9.00 3.81
N ALA A 76 -7.35 9.04 2.99
CA ALA A 76 -7.21 9.15 1.53
C ALA A 76 -6.49 10.44 1.13
N ARG A 77 -6.78 11.56 1.80
CA ARG A 77 -6.09 12.85 1.62
C ARG A 77 -4.60 12.76 1.95
N THR A 78 -4.24 12.04 3.01
CA THR A 78 -2.83 11.80 3.39
C THR A 78 -2.08 11.02 2.30
N ILE A 79 -2.69 9.98 1.74
CA ILE A 79 -2.10 9.20 0.64
C ILE A 79 -1.98 10.07 -0.62
N ARG A 80 -3.01 10.84 -0.97
CA ARG A 80 -2.95 11.79 -2.09
C ARG A 80 -1.86 12.85 -1.90
N ALA A 81 -1.55 13.24 -0.66
CA ALA A 81 -0.44 14.15 -0.40
C ALA A 81 0.92 13.54 -0.78
N MET A 82 1.07 12.21 -0.74
CA MET A 82 2.26 11.52 -1.26
C MET A 82 2.34 11.69 -2.78
N TYR A 83 1.26 11.41 -3.50
CA TYR A 83 1.14 11.65 -4.93
C TYR A 83 1.47 13.10 -5.29
N SER A 84 0.86 14.06 -4.61
CA SER A 84 1.05 15.49 -4.88
C SER A 84 2.51 15.95 -4.72
N ARG A 85 3.24 15.37 -3.75
CA ARG A 85 4.67 15.66 -3.58
C ARG A 85 5.50 15.17 -4.75
N MET A 86 5.17 14.02 -5.29
CA MET A 86 5.87 13.44 -6.46
C MET A 86 5.57 14.24 -7.72
N ALA A 87 4.30 14.52 -7.99
CA ALA A 87 3.87 15.29 -9.16
C ALA A 87 4.48 16.69 -9.21
N ARG A 88 4.71 17.33 -8.04
CA ARG A 88 5.36 18.66 -7.96
C ARG A 88 6.87 18.64 -8.01
N ARG A 89 7.51 17.47 -7.90
CA ARG A 89 8.97 17.34 -7.75
C ARG A 89 9.60 16.36 -8.71
N HIS A 90 8.84 15.87 -9.66
CA HIS A 90 9.44 15.11 -10.75
C HIS A 90 10.38 16.03 -11.54
N PRO A 91 11.43 15.52 -12.16
CA PRO A 91 12.34 16.29 -12.97
C PRO A 91 11.61 16.90 -14.17
N VAL A 92 11.48 18.22 -14.21
CA VAL A 92 10.79 18.95 -15.29
C VAL A 92 11.47 18.78 -16.65
N GLU A 93 12.77 18.48 -16.63
CA GLU A 93 13.57 18.16 -17.82
C GLU A 93 13.11 16.88 -18.51
N ILE A 94 12.49 15.96 -17.75
CA ILE A 94 11.97 14.70 -18.30
C ILE A 94 10.54 14.88 -18.76
N CYS A 95 9.71 15.61 -18.00
CA CYS A 95 8.32 15.86 -18.33
C CYS A 95 7.86 17.14 -17.62
N SER A 96 7.49 18.15 -18.39
CA SER A 96 6.88 19.37 -17.85
C SER A 96 5.37 19.19 -17.80
N VAL A 97 4.79 19.15 -16.59
CA VAL A 97 3.35 18.98 -16.39
C VAL A 97 2.86 19.91 -15.30
N GLN A 98 1.80 20.65 -15.59
CA GLN A 98 1.13 21.48 -14.62
C GLN A 98 0.25 20.63 -13.68
N PHE A 99 0.40 20.83 -12.38
CA PHE A 99 -0.37 20.13 -11.33
C PHE A 99 -1.17 21.12 -10.49
N CYS A 100 -2.49 21.04 -10.55
CA CYS A 100 -3.40 21.99 -9.91
C CYS A 100 -4.58 21.32 -9.20
N ASN A 101 -5.50 22.11 -8.67
CA ASN A 101 -6.81 21.64 -8.23
C ASN A 101 -7.71 21.40 -9.44
N PHE A 102 -8.46 20.31 -9.43
CA PHE A 102 -9.46 20.05 -10.46
C PHE A 102 -10.73 20.83 -10.15
N GLU A 103 -11.17 21.65 -11.08
CA GLU A 103 -12.38 22.49 -10.97
C GLU A 103 -12.50 23.27 -9.64
N GLY A 104 -11.38 23.80 -9.15
CA GLY A 104 -11.33 24.51 -7.87
C GLY A 104 -11.48 23.60 -6.62
N SER A 105 -11.72 22.32 -6.78
CA SER A 105 -11.88 21.37 -5.68
C SER A 105 -10.57 21.13 -4.93
N SER A 106 -10.56 21.32 -3.63
CA SER A 106 -9.43 20.92 -2.78
C SER A 106 -9.27 19.40 -2.68
N LYS A 107 -10.32 18.63 -2.99
CA LYS A 107 -10.35 17.17 -2.90
C LYS A 107 -9.67 16.48 -4.08
N ASN A 108 -9.89 17.00 -5.28
CA ASN A 108 -9.40 16.40 -6.51
C ASN A 108 -8.23 17.21 -7.07
N LYS A 109 -7.27 16.54 -7.66
CA LYS A 109 -6.10 17.14 -8.30
C LYS A 109 -6.03 16.71 -9.75
N MET A 110 -5.37 17.51 -10.58
CA MET A 110 -5.24 17.27 -12.00
C MET A 110 -3.81 17.50 -12.49
N LEU A 111 -3.33 16.59 -13.31
CA LEU A 111 -2.21 16.79 -14.22
C LEU A 111 -2.78 17.36 -15.52
N VAL A 112 -2.70 18.67 -15.71
CA VAL A 112 -3.42 19.39 -16.79
C VAL A 112 -3.01 18.90 -18.17
N ASP A 113 -1.72 18.89 -18.46
CA ASP A 113 -1.18 18.52 -19.78
C ASP A 113 -1.37 17.02 -20.10
N ARG A 114 -1.78 16.23 -19.14
CA ARG A 114 -2.05 14.80 -19.27
C ARG A 114 -3.54 14.46 -19.17
N ASP A 115 -4.38 15.45 -18.89
CA ASP A 115 -5.82 15.24 -18.64
C ASP A 115 -6.09 14.11 -17.63
N CYS A 116 -5.31 14.05 -16.56
CA CYS A 116 -5.42 12.99 -15.55
C CYS A 116 -5.89 13.57 -14.22
N VAL A 117 -7.03 13.10 -13.74
CA VAL A 117 -7.60 13.48 -12.44
C VAL A 117 -7.21 12.45 -11.37
N VAL A 118 -6.81 12.95 -10.20
CA VAL A 118 -6.55 12.14 -9.00
C VAL A 118 -7.58 12.51 -7.94
N SER A 119 -8.55 11.65 -7.76
CA SER A 119 -9.66 11.81 -6.83
C SER A 119 -9.42 11.10 -5.50
N ILE A 120 -10.14 11.53 -4.47
CA ILE A 120 -10.21 10.80 -3.20
C ILE A 120 -11.64 10.44 -2.86
N GLY A 121 -11.78 9.29 -2.22
CA GLY A 121 -13.05 8.80 -1.70
C GLY A 121 -12.90 8.17 -0.33
N SER A 122 -14.00 7.83 0.29
CA SER A 122 -14.00 7.12 1.56
C SER A 122 -15.15 6.12 1.64
N MET A 123 -14.94 5.09 2.45
CA MET A 123 -15.97 4.13 2.81
C MET A 123 -17.20 4.80 3.45
N GLN A 124 -17.01 5.97 4.09
CA GLN A 124 -18.11 6.71 4.71
C GLN A 124 -19.01 7.45 3.71
N LYS A 125 -18.51 7.74 2.49
CA LYS A 125 -19.25 8.43 1.41
C LYS A 125 -19.08 7.72 0.06
N PRO A 126 -19.63 6.52 -0.09
CA PRO A 126 -19.40 5.70 -1.30
C PRO A 126 -20.04 6.27 -2.57
N ASP A 127 -21.09 7.07 -2.45
CA ASP A 127 -21.79 7.63 -3.63
C ASP A 127 -20.91 8.57 -4.45
N SER A 128 -19.93 9.21 -3.83
CA SER A 128 -18.94 10.05 -4.53
C SER A 128 -18.01 9.25 -5.46
N LEU A 129 -18.04 7.92 -5.40
CA LEU A 129 -17.20 7.01 -6.18
C LEU A 129 -17.89 6.49 -7.45
N ARG A 130 -19.21 6.71 -7.59
CA ARG A 130 -20.03 6.15 -8.69
C ARG A 130 -19.88 6.89 -10.03
N SER A 131 -19.35 8.11 -10.04
CA SER A 131 -19.41 9.01 -11.19
C SER A 131 -18.11 9.18 -11.97
N GLY A 132 -17.11 8.30 -11.81
CA GLY A 132 -15.80 8.49 -12.43
C GLY A 132 -15.46 7.43 -13.48
N ASP A 133 -14.95 7.86 -14.63
CA ASP A 133 -14.20 6.99 -15.55
C ASP A 133 -12.81 6.75 -14.98
N MET A 134 -12.71 5.79 -14.07
CA MET A 134 -11.46 5.47 -13.39
C MET A 134 -10.69 4.40 -14.13
N LYS A 135 -9.39 4.59 -14.23
CA LYS A 135 -8.46 3.59 -14.79
C LYS A 135 -7.57 2.98 -13.71
N MET A 136 -7.43 3.64 -12.57
CA MET A 136 -6.60 3.19 -11.47
C MET A 136 -7.28 3.45 -10.13
N ALA A 137 -7.18 2.49 -9.21
CA ALA A 137 -7.72 2.58 -7.86
C ALA A 137 -6.74 2.04 -6.82
N HIS A 138 -6.54 2.83 -5.76
CA HIS A 138 -5.77 2.42 -4.59
C HIS A 138 -6.69 2.44 -3.36
N LEU A 139 -7.01 1.26 -2.84
CA LEU A 139 -7.88 1.07 -1.69
C LEU A 139 -7.02 0.70 -0.49
N SER A 140 -6.97 1.61 0.48
CA SER A 140 -6.05 1.52 1.61
C SER A 140 -6.75 1.08 2.88
N GLU A 141 -6.07 0.19 3.62
CA GLU A 141 -6.51 -0.38 4.90
C GLU A 141 -7.91 -1.03 4.82
N VAL A 142 -8.16 -1.77 3.73
CA VAL A 142 -9.48 -2.41 3.45
C VAL A 142 -9.93 -3.35 4.57
N GLY A 143 -9.02 -4.02 5.27
CA GLY A 143 -9.34 -4.86 6.42
C GLY A 143 -9.90 -4.11 7.62
N LEU A 144 -9.75 -2.78 7.67
CA LEU A 144 -10.33 -1.91 8.71
C LEU A 144 -11.73 -1.40 8.36
N TRP A 145 -12.17 -1.56 7.11
CA TRP A 145 -13.46 -1.06 6.66
C TRP A 145 -14.60 -1.81 7.34
N LYS A 146 -15.38 -1.08 8.13
CA LYS A 146 -16.46 -1.67 8.91
C LYS A 146 -17.71 -1.86 8.05
N LYS A 147 -18.25 -3.08 8.07
CA LYS A 147 -19.56 -3.38 7.51
C LYS A 147 -20.65 -2.82 8.44
N THR A 148 -21.57 -2.06 7.87
CA THR A 148 -22.79 -1.57 8.54
C THR A 148 -24.00 -2.06 7.75
N LYS A 149 -25.22 -1.85 8.28
CA LYS A 149 -26.45 -2.20 7.56
C LYS A 149 -26.58 -1.45 6.21
N GLU A 150 -26.06 -0.22 6.16
CA GLU A 150 -26.21 0.68 5.02
C GLU A 150 -24.97 0.69 4.11
N ARG A 151 -23.82 0.18 4.58
CA ARG A 151 -22.54 0.29 3.88
C ARG A 151 -21.75 -0.99 4.04
N LYS A 152 -21.44 -1.61 2.93
CA LYS A 152 -20.64 -2.84 2.87
C LYS A 152 -19.36 -2.56 2.07
N PRO A 153 -18.18 -3.00 2.54
CA PRO A 153 -16.94 -2.91 1.78
C PRO A 153 -17.08 -3.49 0.37
N GLU A 154 -17.81 -4.59 0.25
CA GLU A 154 -18.07 -5.30 -1.00
C GLU A 154 -18.72 -4.39 -2.04
N ASP A 155 -19.75 -3.62 -1.66
CA ASP A 155 -20.51 -2.76 -2.57
C ASP A 155 -19.65 -1.60 -3.09
N VAL A 156 -18.81 -1.03 -2.22
CA VAL A 156 -17.88 0.05 -2.58
C VAL A 156 -16.84 -0.45 -3.56
N ILE A 157 -16.27 -1.63 -3.30
CA ILE A 157 -15.25 -2.21 -4.15
C ILE A 157 -15.83 -2.62 -5.49
N GLN A 158 -17.03 -3.22 -5.53
CA GLN A 158 -17.73 -3.54 -6.78
C GLN A 158 -18.01 -2.29 -7.62
N THR A 159 -18.41 -1.18 -6.98
CA THR A 159 -18.60 0.10 -7.66
C THR A 159 -17.33 0.58 -8.34
N ILE A 160 -16.19 0.50 -7.63
CA ILE A 160 -14.89 0.90 -8.17
C ILE A 160 -14.44 -0.05 -9.28
N LEU A 161 -14.56 -1.35 -9.07
CA LEU A 161 -14.19 -2.36 -10.08
C LEU A 161 -15.05 -2.24 -11.36
N GLY A 162 -16.31 -1.85 -11.21
CA GLY A 162 -17.19 -1.57 -12.37
C GLY A 162 -16.75 -0.38 -13.21
N SER A 163 -16.02 0.58 -12.63
CA SER A 163 -15.48 1.74 -13.33
C SER A 163 -14.05 1.55 -13.86
N VAL A 164 -13.31 0.53 -13.39
CA VAL A 164 -11.93 0.27 -13.82
C VAL A 164 -11.91 -0.91 -14.81
N PRO A 165 -11.71 -0.68 -16.12
CA PRO A 165 -11.68 -1.74 -17.11
C PRO A 165 -10.55 -2.72 -16.90
N ARG A 166 -10.66 -3.91 -17.51
CA ARG A 166 -9.61 -4.95 -17.47
C ARG A 166 -8.69 -4.84 -18.69
N GLU A 167 -7.93 -3.75 -18.73
CA GLU A 167 -7.03 -3.39 -19.84
C GLU A 167 -5.60 -3.17 -19.33
N PRO A 168 -4.59 -3.26 -20.21
CA PRO A 168 -3.22 -2.90 -19.87
C PRO A 168 -3.14 -1.48 -19.27
N PHE A 169 -2.24 -1.27 -18.32
CA PHE A 169 -2.05 -0.03 -17.57
C PHE A 169 -3.15 0.32 -16.58
N THR A 170 -4.23 -0.46 -16.48
CA THR A 170 -5.19 -0.28 -15.38
C THR A 170 -4.67 -0.92 -14.11
N VAL A 171 -4.94 -0.27 -12.97
CA VAL A 171 -4.37 -0.67 -11.67
C VAL A 171 -5.45 -0.72 -10.61
N VAL A 172 -5.57 -1.83 -9.90
CA VAL A 172 -6.33 -1.91 -8.64
C VAL A 172 -5.44 -2.54 -7.58
N VAL A 173 -5.19 -1.82 -6.51
CA VAL A 173 -4.45 -2.31 -5.35
C VAL A 173 -5.33 -2.22 -4.12
N LEU A 174 -5.61 -3.36 -3.51
CA LEU A 174 -6.21 -3.50 -2.19
C LEU A 174 -5.09 -3.71 -1.19
N GLU A 175 -4.92 -2.83 -0.19
CA GLU A 175 -3.89 -3.04 0.82
C GLU A 175 -4.47 -3.00 2.24
N SER A 176 -3.94 -3.83 3.13
CA SER A 176 -4.25 -3.78 4.56
C SER A 176 -3.20 -4.47 5.41
N THR A 177 -3.15 -4.10 6.69
CA THR A 177 -2.64 -4.96 7.76
C THR A 177 -3.66 -6.06 8.08
N ALA A 178 -3.25 -7.13 8.74
CA ALA A 178 -4.15 -8.18 9.19
C ALA A 178 -5.13 -7.65 10.25
N LYS A 179 -6.42 -7.88 10.07
CA LYS A 179 -7.48 -7.45 11.03
C LYS A 179 -8.45 -8.57 11.37
N GLY A 180 -7.91 -9.75 11.64
CA GLY A 180 -8.67 -10.96 11.93
C GLY A 180 -9.19 -11.65 10.67
N ILE A 181 -9.98 -12.69 10.89
CA ILE A 181 -10.57 -13.55 9.87
C ILE A 181 -12.04 -13.19 9.64
N GLY A 182 -12.59 -13.56 8.47
CA GLY A 182 -14.02 -13.40 8.15
C GLY A 182 -14.43 -11.97 7.78
N ASN A 183 -13.48 -11.09 7.45
CA ASN A 183 -13.76 -9.81 6.82
C ASN A 183 -13.48 -9.89 5.31
N PHE A 184 -14.01 -8.94 4.55
CA PHE A 184 -13.88 -8.89 3.10
C PHE A 184 -12.42 -9.00 2.62
N PHE A 185 -11.48 -8.31 3.27
CA PHE A 185 -10.08 -8.34 2.87
C PHE A 185 -9.45 -9.71 3.08
N HIS A 186 -9.76 -10.37 4.21
CA HIS A 186 -9.32 -11.73 4.50
C HIS A 186 -9.83 -12.71 3.44
N ASP A 187 -11.12 -12.65 3.10
CA ASP A 187 -11.72 -13.56 2.14
C ASP A 187 -11.12 -13.34 0.73
N THR A 188 -10.95 -12.09 0.32
CA THR A 188 -10.27 -11.73 -0.94
C THR A 188 -8.81 -12.22 -0.97
N TRP A 189 -8.11 -12.12 0.16
CA TRP A 189 -6.75 -12.64 0.30
C TRP A 189 -6.70 -14.15 0.13
N CYS A 190 -7.56 -14.90 0.82
CA CYS A 190 -7.62 -16.35 0.72
C CYS A 190 -7.95 -16.80 -0.72
N GLU A 191 -8.93 -16.18 -1.35
CA GLU A 191 -9.27 -16.48 -2.75
C GLU A 191 -8.10 -16.21 -3.71
N ALA A 192 -7.33 -15.15 -3.47
CA ALA A 192 -6.16 -14.85 -4.28
C ALA A 192 -5.02 -15.87 -4.08
N VAL A 193 -4.77 -16.29 -2.84
CA VAL A 193 -3.77 -17.32 -2.52
C VAL A 193 -4.15 -18.66 -3.14
N ASP A 194 -5.43 -19.00 -3.12
CA ASP A 194 -5.97 -20.23 -3.74
C ASP A 194 -6.05 -20.16 -5.28
N GLY A 195 -5.70 -19.02 -5.89
CA GLY A 195 -5.80 -18.83 -7.34
C GLY A 195 -7.23 -18.73 -7.88
N ARG A 196 -8.21 -18.49 -7.00
CA ARG A 196 -9.65 -18.40 -7.34
C ARG A 196 -10.11 -16.98 -7.67
N SER A 197 -9.23 -15.99 -7.55
CA SER A 197 -9.54 -14.60 -7.89
C SER A 197 -8.58 -14.04 -8.94
N ALA A 198 -8.93 -12.87 -9.49
CA ALA A 198 -8.08 -12.16 -10.45
C ALA A 198 -6.95 -11.35 -9.79
N TYR A 199 -6.85 -11.37 -8.48
CA TYR A 199 -5.84 -10.65 -7.74
C TYR A 199 -4.57 -11.49 -7.57
N THR A 200 -3.42 -10.85 -7.73
CA THR A 200 -2.11 -11.39 -7.33
C THR A 200 -1.90 -11.11 -5.84
N PRO A 201 -1.76 -12.14 -5.00
CA PRO A 201 -1.51 -11.94 -3.58
C PRO A 201 -0.05 -11.54 -3.36
N LEU A 202 0.17 -10.51 -2.54
CA LEU A 202 1.49 -10.10 -2.09
C LEU A 202 1.53 -9.96 -0.58
N PHE A 203 2.31 -10.80 0.08
CA PHE A 203 2.60 -10.67 1.51
C PHE A 203 3.93 -9.98 1.74
N VAL A 204 3.91 -8.97 2.61
CA VAL A 204 5.12 -8.27 3.09
C VAL A 204 5.20 -8.44 4.60
N ALA A 205 6.05 -9.36 5.02
CA ALA A 205 6.29 -9.63 6.43
C ALA A 205 7.10 -8.49 7.08
N TRP A 206 6.91 -8.29 8.38
CA TRP A 206 7.61 -7.25 9.12
C TRP A 206 9.14 -7.39 9.03
N TYR A 207 9.67 -8.62 9.01
CA TYR A 207 11.11 -8.89 8.96
C TYR A 207 11.73 -8.65 7.56
N GLU A 208 10.92 -8.36 6.56
CA GLU A 208 11.39 -7.88 5.25
C GLU A 208 11.59 -6.35 5.22
N ILE A 209 11.25 -5.66 6.31
CA ILE A 209 11.21 -4.20 6.39
C ILE A 209 12.41 -3.67 7.17
N ASP A 210 13.34 -3.03 6.49
CA ASP A 210 14.65 -2.61 7.02
C ASP A 210 14.58 -1.65 8.23
N ILE A 211 13.45 -0.97 8.45
CA ILE A 211 13.29 -0.04 9.58
C ILE A 211 13.02 -0.76 10.91
N TYR A 212 12.67 -2.02 10.87
CA TYR A 212 12.43 -2.84 12.06
C TYR A 212 13.73 -3.50 12.49
N TYR A 213 14.59 -2.68 13.08
CA TYR A 213 15.96 -3.01 13.38
C TYR A 213 16.38 -2.44 14.73
N LYS A 214 17.00 -3.27 15.58
CA LYS A 214 17.62 -2.86 16.82
C LYS A 214 18.97 -3.56 16.97
N PRO A 215 20.10 -2.83 16.91
CA PRO A 215 21.42 -3.42 17.07
C PRO A 215 21.60 -3.97 18.48
N PHE A 216 22.48 -4.94 18.62
CA PHE A 216 22.95 -5.40 19.90
C PHE A 216 24.03 -4.46 20.44
N VAL A 217 24.06 -4.27 21.76
CA VAL A 217 25.03 -3.40 22.42
C VAL A 217 26.42 -4.08 22.49
N SER A 218 26.45 -5.41 22.52
CA SER A 218 27.68 -6.20 22.59
C SER A 218 27.51 -7.60 21.97
N GLU A 219 28.62 -8.24 21.61
CA GLU A 219 28.60 -9.62 21.14
C GLU A 219 28.09 -10.61 22.21
N ARG A 220 28.35 -10.32 23.47
CA ARG A 220 27.81 -11.11 24.60
C ARG A 220 26.27 -11.07 24.58
N GLN A 221 25.66 -9.90 24.45
CA GLN A 221 24.21 -9.75 24.37
C GLN A 221 23.64 -10.50 23.17
N LYS A 222 24.32 -10.45 22.03
CA LYS A 222 23.91 -11.16 20.81
C LYS A 222 23.94 -12.69 21.02
N THR A 223 25.00 -13.20 21.65
CA THR A 223 25.13 -14.61 21.98
C THR A 223 24.05 -15.08 22.96
N GLU A 224 23.82 -14.32 24.03
CA GLU A 224 22.74 -14.59 24.99
C GLU A 224 21.35 -14.58 24.31
N PHE A 225 21.14 -13.64 23.39
CA PHE A 225 19.91 -13.58 22.60
C PHE A 225 19.71 -14.87 21.75
N VAL A 226 20.74 -15.28 21.02
CA VAL A 226 20.69 -16.49 20.18
C VAL A 226 20.37 -17.72 21.03
N HIS A 227 21.02 -17.89 22.18
CA HIS A 227 20.74 -19.02 23.08
C HIS A 227 19.33 -18.99 23.70
N SER A 228 18.72 -17.82 23.77
CA SER A 228 17.37 -17.64 24.33
C SER A 228 16.25 -17.59 23.29
N MET A 229 16.57 -17.84 22.00
CA MET A 229 15.57 -17.79 20.93
C MET A 229 14.50 -18.86 21.12
N THR A 230 13.25 -18.42 20.99
CA THR A 230 12.10 -19.33 21.00
C THR A 230 12.00 -20.09 19.68
N ARG A 231 11.20 -21.13 19.64
CA ARG A 231 10.92 -21.90 18.41
C ARG A 231 10.36 -20.99 17.28
N ASP A 232 9.50 -20.06 17.65
CA ASP A 232 8.91 -19.10 16.70
C ASP A 232 9.94 -18.11 16.15
N GLU A 233 10.85 -17.63 16.99
CA GLU A 233 11.93 -16.74 16.55
C GLU A 233 12.91 -17.46 15.63
N LEU A 234 13.23 -18.71 15.92
CA LEU A 234 14.03 -19.56 15.04
C LEU A 234 13.34 -19.77 13.68
N ALA A 235 12.04 -20.05 13.67
CA ALA A 235 11.28 -20.18 12.42
C ALA A 235 11.32 -18.89 11.58
N ARG A 236 11.15 -17.72 12.21
CA ARG A 236 11.27 -16.44 11.54
C ARG A 236 12.69 -16.14 11.04
N PHE A 237 13.70 -16.53 11.82
CA PHE A 237 15.10 -16.43 11.40
C PHE A 237 15.37 -17.25 10.14
N HIS A 238 14.89 -18.48 10.09
CA HIS A 238 14.98 -19.33 8.89
C HIS A 238 14.17 -18.80 7.71
N ALA A 239 13.09 -18.06 7.99
CA ALA A 239 12.31 -17.36 6.96
C ALA A 239 12.96 -16.06 6.46
N GLY A 240 14.13 -15.68 7.00
CA GLY A 240 14.93 -14.54 6.55
C GLY A 240 14.89 -13.30 7.43
N ALA A 241 14.39 -13.40 8.67
CA ALA A 241 14.54 -12.35 9.67
C ALA A 241 16.01 -12.25 10.10
N THR A 242 16.49 -11.01 10.33
CA THR A 242 17.82 -10.80 10.93
C THR A 242 17.75 -10.90 12.45
N LEU A 243 18.88 -11.17 13.11
CA LEU A 243 18.94 -11.19 14.57
C LEU A 243 18.55 -9.83 15.16
N GLU A 244 18.99 -8.73 14.53
CA GLU A 244 18.64 -7.37 14.93
C GLU A 244 17.16 -7.06 14.73
N GLY A 245 16.54 -7.62 13.68
CA GLY A 245 15.10 -7.56 13.46
C GLY A 245 14.33 -8.31 14.55
N LEU A 246 14.79 -9.51 14.93
CA LEU A 246 14.21 -10.28 16.03
C LEU A 246 14.40 -9.58 17.39
N ASN A 247 15.55 -8.93 17.61
CA ASN A 247 15.79 -8.13 18.80
C ASN A 247 14.80 -6.95 18.88
N TRP A 248 14.57 -6.26 17.75
CA TRP A 248 13.53 -5.24 17.65
C TRP A 248 12.13 -5.80 17.94
N TYR A 249 11.78 -6.95 17.34
CA TYR A 249 10.49 -7.59 17.51
C TYR A 249 10.23 -7.98 18.97
N ARG A 250 11.20 -8.58 19.66
CA ARG A 250 11.12 -8.96 21.06
C ARG A 250 10.89 -7.78 21.99
N GLU A 251 11.53 -6.63 21.70
CA GLU A 251 11.31 -5.41 22.45
C GLU A 251 9.93 -4.81 22.14
N LYS A 252 9.60 -4.70 20.86
CA LYS A 252 8.33 -4.13 20.41
C LYS A 252 7.14 -4.92 20.95
N ARG A 253 7.28 -6.24 21.07
CA ARG A 253 6.25 -7.12 21.65
C ARG A 253 5.85 -6.70 23.07
N ARG A 254 6.75 -6.14 23.84
CA ARG A 254 6.49 -5.68 25.23
C ARG A 254 5.54 -4.48 25.32
N GLU A 255 5.34 -3.78 24.21
CA GLU A 255 4.42 -2.64 24.13
C GLU A 255 2.96 -3.08 23.90
N TYR A 256 2.73 -4.36 23.58
CA TYR A 256 1.40 -4.91 23.28
C TYR A 256 0.90 -5.83 24.38
N SER A 257 -0.38 -5.73 24.70
CA SER A 257 -1.01 -6.55 25.75
C SER A 257 -1.15 -8.02 25.35
N THR A 258 -1.31 -8.28 24.03
CA THR A 258 -1.51 -9.64 23.50
C THR A 258 -0.70 -9.87 22.22
N ASP A 259 -0.36 -11.14 21.94
CA ASP A 259 0.29 -11.53 20.68
C ASP A 259 -0.59 -11.18 19.47
N TRP A 260 -1.90 -11.31 19.60
CA TRP A 260 -2.82 -10.98 18.53
C TRP A 260 -2.73 -9.51 18.11
N GLN A 261 -2.65 -8.59 19.08
CA GLN A 261 -2.47 -7.16 18.77
C GLN A 261 -1.18 -6.90 18.01
N MET A 262 -0.09 -7.53 18.42
CA MET A 262 1.19 -7.43 17.71
C MET A 262 1.10 -7.99 16.29
N CYS A 263 0.56 -9.19 16.14
CA CYS A 263 0.41 -9.85 14.82
C CYS A 263 -0.57 -9.13 13.88
N SER A 264 -1.49 -8.33 14.42
CA SER A 264 -2.39 -7.53 13.58
C SER A 264 -1.74 -6.29 12.98
N GLU A 265 -0.56 -5.92 13.45
CA GLU A 265 0.18 -4.72 12.99
C GLU A 265 1.46 -5.08 12.21
N PHE A 266 2.05 -6.25 12.56
CA PHE A 266 3.34 -6.74 12.03
C PHE A 266 3.29 -8.23 11.58
#